data_acb5ad5f406b815b01a3c0867b6da151
#
_entry.id   acb5ad5f406b815b01a3c0867b6da151
#
_cell.length_a   1.000
_cell.length_b   1.000
_cell.length_c   1.000
_cell.angle_alpha   90.00
_cell.angle_beta   90.00
_cell.angle_gamma   90.00
#
_symmetry.space_group_name_H-M   'P 1'
#
loop_
_entity.id
_entity.type
_entity.pdbx_description
1 polymer ?
#
loop_
_entity_poly.entity_id
_entity_poly.type
_entity_poly.pdbx_seq_one_letter_code
_entity_poly.pdbx_strand_id
1 'polypeptide(L)'
;MKKIAKYGAVVGILAFLSFPMFAQAGEHDRHGNNECPVGLVSGLTLDQEFGPGSSTITHCVKVRHHLQVAVEINRKCRGDMGPAPDRVCSGSGPDALGNMENMIKDYEITSGMKRGHDYEMIAIVHGSGGFLLLKGNEYEDRVKNLMDEGVKFYFCQNTARGFIRGGILPLGDATEQLIDGVEYVTAGFTALADKEQLGWSVVTP
;
A
#
# COMPACT_ATOMS: atom_id res chain seq x y z
N MET A 1 -53.52 -49.49 -34.07
CA MET A 1 -52.68 -48.78 -35.07
C MET A 1 -51.64 -47.94 -34.40
N LYS A 2 -50.42 -48.46 -34.37
CA LYS A 2 -49.28 -47.74 -33.70
C LYS A 2 -48.51 -46.92 -34.74
N LYS A 3 -48.44 -45.60 -34.55
CA LYS A 3 -47.60 -44.71 -35.38
C LYS A 3 -46.21 -44.62 -34.75
N ILE A 4 -45.20 -45.05 -35.49
CA ILE A 4 -43.80 -44.98 -35.15
C ILE A 4 -43.29 -43.62 -35.64
N ALA A 5 -42.82 -42.77 -34.69
CA ALA A 5 -42.14 -41.51 -35.00
C ALA A 5 -40.66 -41.80 -35.21
N LYS A 6 -40.12 -41.43 -36.38
CA LYS A 6 -38.69 -41.47 -36.70
C LYS A 6 -38.01 -40.22 -36.14
N TYR A 7 -37.06 -40.41 -35.22
CA TYR A 7 -36.17 -39.36 -34.79
C TYR A 7 -34.94 -39.30 -35.73
N GLY A 8 -34.81 -38.23 -36.41
CA GLY A 8 -33.59 -37.89 -37.16
C GLY A 8 -32.52 -37.35 -36.24
N ALA A 9 -31.37 -38.01 -36.18
CA ALA A 9 -30.20 -37.53 -35.46
C ALA A 9 -29.51 -36.48 -36.30
N VAL A 10 -29.47 -35.23 -35.80
CA VAL A 10 -28.64 -34.19 -36.33
C VAL A 10 -27.29 -34.25 -35.62
N VAL A 11 -26.27 -34.72 -36.32
CA VAL A 11 -24.87 -34.68 -35.86
C VAL A 11 -24.34 -33.28 -36.07
N GLY A 12 -24.30 -32.47 -35.01
CA GLY A 12 -23.64 -31.19 -35.01
C GLY A 12 -22.12 -31.35 -34.83
N ILE A 13 -21.39 -31.05 -35.90
CA ILE A 13 -19.93 -30.99 -35.84
C ILE A 13 -19.54 -29.67 -35.10
N LEU A 14 -19.13 -29.77 -33.84
CA LEU A 14 -18.51 -28.69 -33.12
C LEU A 14 -17.05 -28.56 -33.57
N ALA A 15 -16.82 -27.60 -34.48
CA ALA A 15 -15.46 -27.18 -34.80
C ALA A 15 -14.87 -26.40 -33.63
N PHE A 16 -13.98 -27.01 -32.87
CA PHE A 16 -13.14 -26.34 -31.89
C PHE A 16 -12.12 -25.45 -32.64
N LEU A 17 -12.42 -24.17 -32.71
CA LEU A 17 -11.44 -23.15 -33.11
C LEU A 17 -10.48 -22.99 -31.94
N SER A 18 -9.36 -23.71 -32.00
CA SER A 18 -8.21 -23.49 -31.13
C SER A 18 -7.59 -22.14 -31.49
N PHE A 19 -7.96 -21.09 -30.75
CA PHE A 19 -7.21 -19.84 -30.78
C PHE A 19 -5.86 -20.10 -30.09
N PRO A 20 -4.73 -19.91 -30.77
CA PRO A 20 -3.46 -19.88 -30.07
C PRO A 20 -3.47 -18.68 -29.13
N MET A 21 -3.50 -18.92 -27.82
CA MET A 21 -3.10 -17.93 -26.84
C MET A 21 -1.62 -17.59 -27.10
N PHE A 22 -1.38 -16.58 -27.89
CA PHE A 22 -0.10 -15.91 -27.86
C PHE A 22 0.00 -15.24 -26.50
N ALA A 23 0.66 -15.90 -25.56
CA ALA A 23 1.26 -15.23 -24.42
C ALA A 23 2.22 -14.20 -25.00
N GLN A 24 1.78 -12.96 -25.14
CA GLN A 24 2.68 -11.83 -25.30
C GLN A 24 3.50 -11.75 -24.03
N ALA A 25 4.60 -12.50 -24.00
CA ALA A 25 5.71 -12.18 -23.13
C ALA A 25 6.09 -10.75 -23.46
N GLY A 26 5.75 -9.83 -22.55
CA GLY A 26 6.10 -8.42 -22.69
C GLY A 26 7.60 -8.35 -22.97
N GLU A 27 7.91 -7.84 -24.14
CA GLU A 27 9.27 -7.52 -24.57
C GLU A 27 9.81 -6.57 -23.51
N HIS A 28 10.65 -7.07 -22.63
CA HIS A 28 11.44 -6.25 -21.75
C HIS A 28 12.30 -5.37 -22.65
N ASP A 29 11.92 -4.12 -22.78
CA ASP A 29 12.73 -3.06 -23.36
C ASP A 29 14.06 -2.98 -22.60
N ARG A 30 15.05 -3.74 -23.06
CA ARG A 30 16.42 -3.77 -22.49
C ARG A 30 17.26 -2.55 -22.88
N HIS A 31 16.67 -1.54 -23.45
CA HIS A 31 17.32 -0.30 -23.86
C HIS A 31 16.52 0.94 -23.44
N GLY A 32 16.04 0.99 -22.20
CA GLY A 32 15.62 2.23 -21.60
C GLY A 32 16.85 2.93 -21.02
N ASN A 33 17.12 4.16 -21.40
CA ASN A 33 18.06 5.03 -20.71
C ASN A 33 17.80 4.93 -19.20
N ASN A 34 18.86 4.65 -18.44
CA ASN A 34 18.82 4.56 -16.96
C ASN A 34 18.64 5.94 -16.31
N GLU A 35 18.07 6.89 -17.00
CA GLU A 35 17.84 8.23 -16.47
C GLU A 35 16.53 8.27 -15.70
N CYS A 36 16.59 8.72 -14.47
CA CYS A 36 15.42 9.04 -13.68
C CYS A 36 14.61 10.11 -14.39
N PRO A 37 13.28 9.94 -14.58
CA PRO A 37 12.50 10.80 -15.49
C PRO A 37 12.32 12.24 -15.01
N VAL A 38 12.55 12.52 -13.74
CA VAL A 38 12.43 13.85 -13.09
C VAL A 38 13.56 14.09 -12.10
N GLY A 39 13.64 15.30 -11.56
CA GLY A 39 14.63 15.69 -10.58
C GLY A 39 14.54 14.91 -9.27
N LEU A 40 15.59 14.97 -8.47
CA LEU A 40 15.59 14.36 -7.15
C LEU A 40 14.77 15.18 -6.14
N VAL A 41 14.32 14.53 -5.08
CA VAL A 41 13.58 15.17 -3.97
C VAL A 41 14.38 16.33 -3.34
N SER A 42 15.70 16.22 -3.32
CA SER A 42 16.60 17.28 -2.83
C SER A 42 16.71 18.51 -3.74
N GLY A 43 16.21 18.43 -4.98
CA GLY A 43 16.42 19.45 -6.01
C GLY A 43 17.84 19.47 -6.61
N LEU A 44 18.70 18.57 -6.18
CA LEU A 44 20.05 18.38 -6.69
C LEU A 44 20.08 17.30 -7.78
N THR A 45 21.14 17.21 -8.54
CA THR A 45 21.42 16.04 -9.38
C THR A 45 22.08 14.94 -8.54
N LEU A 46 22.00 13.68 -8.99
CA LEU A 46 22.66 12.55 -8.33
C LEU A 46 24.15 12.81 -8.11
N ASP A 47 24.84 13.34 -9.11
CA ASP A 47 26.28 13.61 -9.03
C ASP A 47 26.58 14.76 -8.06
N GLN A 48 25.68 15.74 -7.92
CA GLN A 48 25.84 16.83 -6.94
C GLN A 48 25.64 16.35 -5.50
N GLU A 49 24.69 15.43 -5.28
CA GLU A 49 24.36 14.95 -3.94
C GLU A 49 25.29 13.82 -3.46
N PHE A 50 25.59 12.86 -4.34
CA PHE A 50 26.30 11.63 -3.98
C PHE A 50 27.72 11.54 -4.56
N GLY A 51 28.12 12.48 -5.39
CA GLY A 51 29.44 12.55 -6.01
C GLY A 51 29.48 12.10 -7.47
N PRO A 52 30.58 12.42 -8.17
CA PRO A 52 30.72 12.16 -9.60
C PRO A 52 30.52 10.69 -9.98
N GLY A 53 29.76 10.43 -11.01
CA GLY A 53 29.46 9.08 -11.50
C GLY A 53 28.25 8.40 -10.84
N SER A 54 27.61 9.04 -9.86
CA SER A 54 26.42 8.47 -9.19
C SER A 54 25.28 8.22 -10.16
N SER A 55 25.11 9.09 -11.16
CA SER A 55 24.09 8.95 -12.20
C SER A 55 24.31 7.71 -13.09
N THR A 56 25.56 7.24 -13.24
CA THR A 56 25.88 6.07 -14.07
C THR A 56 25.59 4.73 -13.39
N ILE A 57 25.50 4.70 -12.06
CA ILE A 57 25.24 3.51 -11.25
C ILE A 57 23.81 3.46 -10.67
N THR A 58 23.05 4.53 -10.83
CA THR A 58 21.68 4.61 -10.31
C THR A 58 20.69 4.07 -11.33
N HIS A 59 19.83 3.16 -10.88
CA HIS A 59 18.75 2.62 -11.67
C HIS A 59 17.42 3.13 -11.13
N CYS A 60 16.65 3.82 -11.97
CA CYS A 60 15.27 4.15 -11.67
C CYS A 60 14.36 3.01 -12.13
N VAL A 61 13.59 2.48 -11.21
CA VAL A 61 12.58 1.48 -11.53
C VAL A 61 11.39 2.21 -12.14
N LYS A 62 11.00 1.86 -13.39
CA LYS A 62 9.79 2.41 -14.01
C LYS A 62 8.59 1.95 -13.20
N VAL A 63 7.90 2.91 -12.61
CA VAL A 63 6.64 2.66 -11.91
C VAL A 63 5.53 2.49 -12.93
N ARG A 64 4.71 1.45 -12.78
CA ARG A 64 3.55 1.23 -13.64
C ARG A 64 2.45 2.23 -13.27
N HIS A 65 1.65 2.64 -14.26
CA HIS A 65 0.43 3.40 -13.99
C HIS A 65 -0.53 2.57 -13.11
N HIS A 66 -1.27 3.25 -12.23
CA HIS A 66 -2.18 2.66 -11.25
C HIS A 66 -1.49 1.75 -10.22
N LEU A 67 -0.40 2.25 -9.64
CA LEU A 67 0.23 1.59 -8.52
C LEU A 67 -0.67 1.67 -7.28
N GLN A 68 -0.98 0.53 -6.67
CA GLN A 68 -1.73 0.43 -5.43
C GLN A 68 -0.84 -0.14 -4.33
N VAL A 69 -0.65 0.61 -3.26
CA VAL A 69 0.26 0.23 -2.16
C VAL A 69 -0.51 0.16 -0.84
N ALA A 70 -0.45 -0.98 -0.19
CA ALA A 70 -0.91 -1.19 1.18
C ALA A 70 0.30 -1.27 2.12
N VAL A 71 0.45 -0.29 2.98
CA VAL A 71 1.53 -0.24 3.97
C VAL A 71 1.04 -0.88 5.27
N GLU A 72 1.72 -1.94 5.70
CA GLU A 72 1.48 -2.56 7.00
C GLU A 72 2.16 -1.74 8.11
N ILE A 73 1.41 -1.31 9.11
CA ILE A 73 1.94 -0.64 10.31
C ILE A 73 1.62 -1.49 11.53
N ASN A 74 2.53 -2.35 11.93
CA ASN A 74 2.35 -3.24 13.09
C ASN A 74 3.07 -2.76 14.35
N ARG A 75 3.89 -1.70 14.25
CA ARG A 75 4.67 -1.13 15.35
C ARG A 75 4.57 0.39 15.36
N LYS A 76 4.58 0.97 16.56
CA LYS A 76 4.68 2.43 16.72
C LYS A 76 6.09 2.90 16.35
N CYS A 77 7.10 2.22 16.89
CA CYS A 77 8.51 2.57 16.69
C CYS A 77 9.33 1.33 16.28
N ARG A 78 10.48 1.55 15.66
CA ARG A 78 11.45 0.49 15.37
C ARG A 78 11.92 -0.16 16.67
N GLY A 79 11.91 -1.49 16.69
CA GLY A 79 12.34 -2.24 17.87
C GLY A 79 11.31 -2.36 18.98
N ASP A 80 10.05 -1.94 18.76
CA ASP A 80 8.97 -2.15 19.72
C ASP A 80 8.72 -3.64 19.94
N MET A 81 8.81 -4.04 21.21
CA MET A 81 8.57 -5.42 21.66
C MET A 81 7.26 -5.57 22.44
N GLY A 82 6.43 -4.54 22.52
CA GLY A 82 5.19 -4.57 23.30
C GLY A 82 4.49 -3.21 23.40
N PRO A 83 3.33 -3.16 24.09
CA PRO A 83 2.57 -1.94 24.24
C PRO A 83 3.35 -0.94 25.12
N ALA A 84 3.73 0.16 24.50
CA ALA A 84 4.34 1.31 25.18
C ALA A 84 3.72 2.58 24.59
N PRO A 85 2.52 2.99 25.09
CA PRO A 85 1.80 4.14 24.55
C PRO A 85 2.63 5.43 24.62
N ASP A 86 3.40 5.58 25.67
CA ASP A 86 4.19 6.80 25.97
C ASP A 86 5.58 6.80 25.32
N ARG A 87 5.91 5.77 24.54
CA ARG A 87 7.23 5.69 23.91
C ARG A 87 7.33 6.67 22.75
N VAL A 88 8.27 7.61 22.86
CA VAL A 88 8.72 8.46 21.77
C VAL A 88 9.71 7.67 20.92
N CYS A 89 9.49 7.64 19.60
CA CYS A 89 10.39 6.96 18.68
C CYS A 89 11.73 7.72 18.57
N SER A 90 12.84 6.98 18.56
CA SER A 90 14.16 7.58 18.34
C SER A 90 14.34 8.03 16.88
N GLY A 91 15.21 9.01 16.65
CA GLY A 91 15.54 9.49 15.28
C GLY A 91 14.41 10.29 14.64
N SER A 92 14.04 9.91 13.41
CA SER A 92 13.01 10.60 12.60
C SER A 92 11.56 10.27 12.99
N GLY A 93 11.36 9.54 14.09
CA GLY A 93 10.05 9.10 14.55
C GLY A 93 9.65 7.71 14.03
N PRO A 94 8.34 7.41 13.88
CA PRO A 94 7.88 6.13 13.36
C PRO A 94 8.38 5.86 11.95
N ASP A 95 9.12 4.77 11.76
CA ASP A 95 9.70 4.40 10.45
C ASP A 95 8.63 4.30 9.37
N ALA A 96 7.46 3.75 9.70
CA ALA A 96 6.35 3.59 8.75
C ALA A 96 5.89 4.93 8.18
N LEU A 97 5.71 5.97 9.02
CA LEU A 97 5.28 7.29 8.55
C LEU A 97 6.37 7.93 7.66
N GLY A 98 7.64 7.84 8.08
CA GLY A 98 8.77 8.35 7.31
C GLY A 98 8.93 7.67 5.96
N ASN A 99 8.74 6.35 5.91
CA ASN A 99 8.79 5.59 4.66
C ASN A 99 7.64 5.97 3.72
N MET A 100 6.43 6.17 4.23
CA MET A 100 5.29 6.61 3.43
C MET A 100 5.52 8.01 2.85
N GLU A 101 6.00 8.96 3.68
CA GLU A 101 6.36 10.31 3.24
C GLU A 101 7.43 10.28 2.13
N ASN A 102 8.44 9.42 2.28
CA ASN A 102 9.51 9.27 1.28
C ASN A 102 8.98 8.61 -0.01
N MET A 103 8.11 7.59 0.09
CA MET A 103 7.50 6.97 -1.07
C MET A 103 6.64 7.97 -1.86
N ILE A 104 5.83 8.79 -1.18
CA ILE A 104 5.02 9.84 -1.83
C ILE A 104 5.92 10.81 -2.57
N LYS A 105 6.99 11.32 -1.92
CA LYS A 105 7.94 12.22 -2.55
C LYS A 105 8.63 11.59 -3.77
N ASP A 106 9.01 10.33 -3.68
CA ASP A 106 9.64 9.61 -4.80
C ASP A 106 8.66 9.42 -5.96
N TYR A 107 7.41 9.05 -5.68
CA TYR A 107 6.38 8.94 -6.71
C TYR A 107 6.09 10.28 -7.38
N GLU A 108 5.90 11.35 -6.62
CA GLU A 108 5.49 12.63 -7.17
C GLU A 108 6.66 13.40 -7.79
N ILE A 109 7.81 13.44 -7.14
CA ILE A 109 8.97 14.25 -7.57
C ILE A 109 9.85 13.46 -8.53
N THR A 110 10.30 12.27 -8.14
CA THR A 110 11.22 11.47 -8.96
C THR A 110 10.53 10.84 -10.16
N SER A 111 9.34 10.30 -9.95
CA SER A 111 8.60 9.55 -10.98
C SER A 111 7.53 10.39 -11.70
N GLY A 112 7.24 11.61 -11.23
CA GLY A 112 6.26 12.51 -11.83
C GLY A 112 4.82 12.01 -11.77
N MET A 113 4.51 11.09 -10.85
CA MET A 113 3.20 10.48 -10.69
C MET A 113 2.20 11.43 -10.02
N LYS A 114 0.93 11.27 -10.38
CA LYS A 114 -0.18 12.03 -9.81
C LYS A 114 -0.99 11.15 -8.88
N ARG A 115 -1.16 11.58 -7.64
CA ARG A 115 -1.98 10.93 -6.64
C ARG A 115 -3.42 10.78 -7.11
N GLY A 116 -4.05 9.64 -6.76
CA GLY A 116 -5.42 9.32 -7.13
C GLY A 116 -5.63 9.01 -8.62
N HIS A 117 -4.59 9.23 -9.46
CA HIS A 117 -4.60 8.88 -10.87
C HIS A 117 -3.57 7.79 -11.19
N ASP A 118 -2.32 8.00 -10.79
CA ASP A 118 -1.22 7.09 -11.11
C ASP A 118 -0.88 6.18 -9.93
N TYR A 119 -1.18 6.59 -8.70
CA TYR A 119 -1.01 5.76 -7.52
C TYR A 119 -2.06 6.01 -6.44
N GLU A 120 -2.29 5.00 -5.62
CA GLU A 120 -3.10 5.02 -4.41
C GLU A 120 -2.31 4.36 -3.26
N MET A 121 -2.36 4.96 -2.08
CA MET A 121 -1.70 4.44 -0.88
C MET A 121 -2.67 4.32 0.27
N ILE A 122 -2.63 3.19 0.96
CA ILE A 122 -3.37 2.97 2.21
C ILE A 122 -2.41 2.48 3.29
N ALA A 123 -2.78 2.69 4.55
CA ALA A 123 -2.12 2.12 5.71
C ALA A 123 -3.06 1.18 6.45
N ILE A 124 -2.64 -0.07 6.69
CA ILE A 124 -3.36 -1.03 7.52
C ILE A 124 -2.60 -1.17 8.83
N VAL A 125 -3.22 -0.67 9.90
CA VAL A 125 -2.57 -0.45 11.19
C VAL A 125 -3.06 -1.45 12.23
N HIS A 126 -2.14 -2.16 12.87
CA HIS A 126 -2.45 -3.13 13.92
C HIS A 126 -1.32 -3.22 14.97
N GLY A 127 -1.47 -4.05 15.98
CA GLY A 127 -0.46 -4.18 17.05
C GLY A 127 -0.17 -2.85 17.74
N SER A 128 1.10 -2.60 18.11
CA SER A 128 1.49 -1.33 18.71
C SER A 128 1.44 -0.14 17.74
N GLY A 129 1.38 -0.38 16.44
CA GLY A 129 1.13 0.67 15.45
C GLY A 129 -0.17 1.44 15.71
N GLY A 130 -1.17 0.79 16.31
CA GLY A 130 -2.44 1.40 16.66
C GLY A 130 -2.34 2.67 17.52
N PHE A 131 -1.27 2.83 18.31
CA PHE A 131 -1.02 4.05 19.08
C PHE A 131 -0.84 5.30 18.22
N LEU A 132 -0.40 5.14 16.95
CA LEU A 132 -0.27 6.25 16.00
C LEU A 132 -1.61 6.84 15.57
N LEU A 133 -2.71 6.09 15.74
CA LEU A 133 -4.05 6.51 15.33
C LEU A 133 -4.88 7.13 16.45
N LEU A 134 -4.35 7.22 17.68
CA LEU A 134 -5.04 7.83 18.80
C LEU A 134 -4.91 9.35 18.75
N LYS A 135 -5.97 10.08 19.06
CA LYS A 135 -5.94 11.54 19.24
C LYS A 135 -4.97 11.91 20.36
N GLY A 136 -4.28 13.01 20.20
CA GLY A 136 -3.34 13.54 21.19
C GLY A 136 -1.98 12.82 21.23
N ASN A 137 -1.71 11.86 20.34
CA ASN A 137 -0.37 11.30 20.25
C ASN A 137 0.60 12.29 19.56
N GLU A 138 1.89 12.17 19.84
CA GLU A 138 2.91 13.08 19.34
C GLU A 138 3.11 13.10 17.81
N TYR A 139 2.55 12.11 17.11
CA TYR A 139 2.64 11.97 15.64
C TYR A 139 1.31 12.24 14.94
N GLU A 140 0.30 12.73 15.66
CA GLU A 140 -1.03 12.99 15.12
C GLU A 140 -1.00 13.89 13.88
N ASP A 141 -0.22 14.97 13.92
CA ASP A 141 -0.10 15.90 12.80
C ASP A 141 0.52 15.24 11.56
N ARG A 142 1.49 14.31 11.74
CA ARG A 142 2.07 13.57 10.62
C ARG A 142 1.06 12.62 9.99
N VAL A 143 0.24 11.95 10.80
CA VAL A 143 -0.84 11.09 10.30
C VAL A 143 -1.86 11.93 9.53
N LYS A 144 -2.28 13.08 10.07
CA LYS A 144 -3.20 14.01 9.40
C LYS A 144 -2.63 14.52 8.07
N ASN A 145 -1.36 14.93 8.05
CA ASN A 145 -0.70 15.36 6.82
C ASN A 145 -0.72 14.27 5.75
N LEU A 146 -0.42 13.01 6.11
CA LEU A 146 -0.52 11.89 5.18
C LEU A 146 -1.98 11.66 4.71
N MET A 147 -2.98 11.87 5.58
CA MET A 147 -4.38 11.79 5.20
C MET A 147 -4.77 12.92 4.25
N ASP A 148 -4.32 14.14 4.49
CA ASP A 148 -4.49 15.29 3.59
C ASP A 148 -3.80 15.06 2.23
N GLU A 149 -2.72 14.31 2.26
CA GLU A 149 -2.06 13.76 1.07
C GLU A 149 -2.79 12.54 0.48
N GLY A 150 -4.00 12.20 0.93
CA GLY A 150 -4.86 11.16 0.35
C GLY A 150 -4.56 9.74 0.79
N VAL A 151 -3.69 9.53 1.78
CA VAL A 151 -3.49 8.21 2.39
C VAL A 151 -4.68 7.87 3.28
N LYS A 152 -5.25 6.68 3.10
CA LYS A 152 -6.32 6.18 3.99
C LYS A 152 -5.73 5.28 5.06
N PHE A 153 -6.12 5.53 6.31
CA PHE A 153 -5.68 4.75 7.46
C PHE A 153 -6.81 3.83 7.95
N TYR A 154 -6.50 2.54 8.05
CA TYR A 154 -7.41 1.51 8.52
C TYR A 154 -6.91 0.88 9.81
N PHE A 155 -7.70 0.99 10.87
CA PHE A 155 -7.38 0.40 12.17
C PHE A 155 -7.95 -1.00 12.32
N CYS A 156 -7.14 -1.96 12.71
CA CYS A 156 -7.54 -3.33 12.97
C CYS A 156 -8.47 -3.42 14.18
N GLN A 157 -9.71 -3.90 14.00
CA GLN A 157 -10.66 -4.09 15.11
C GLN A 157 -10.16 -5.06 16.19
N ASN A 158 -9.35 -6.06 15.83
CA ASN A 158 -8.78 -6.96 16.83
C ASN A 158 -7.79 -6.22 17.76
N THR A 159 -7.00 -5.29 17.19
CA THR A 159 -6.14 -4.40 17.98
C THR A 159 -6.96 -3.46 18.85
N ALA A 160 -7.99 -2.83 18.30
CA ALA A 160 -8.90 -1.95 19.05
C ALA A 160 -9.55 -2.69 20.24
N ARG A 161 -10.03 -3.93 20.04
CA ARG A 161 -10.52 -4.78 21.13
C ARG A 161 -9.44 -5.07 22.18
N GLY A 162 -8.18 -5.27 21.76
CA GLY A 162 -7.05 -5.40 22.65
C GLY A 162 -6.82 -4.14 23.49
N PHE A 163 -6.90 -2.97 22.85
CA PHE A 163 -6.78 -1.67 23.51
C PHE A 163 -7.92 -1.40 24.51
N ILE A 164 -9.17 -1.79 24.16
CA ILE A 164 -10.32 -1.70 25.07
C ILE A 164 -10.11 -2.59 26.30
N ARG A 165 -9.72 -3.85 26.10
CA ARG A 165 -9.42 -4.77 27.23
C ARG A 165 -8.27 -4.29 28.10
N GLY A 166 -7.29 -3.62 27.50
CA GLY A 166 -6.15 -3.02 28.20
C GLY A 166 -6.42 -1.66 28.84
N GLY A 167 -7.65 -1.13 28.72
CA GLY A 167 -8.01 0.19 29.27
C GLY A 167 -7.39 1.38 28.52
N ILE A 168 -6.87 1.18 27.33
CA ILE A 168 -6.29 2.24 26.45
C ILE A 168 -7.40 2.99 25.72
N LEU A 169 -8.41 2.27 25.26
CA LEU A 169 -9.61 2.82 24.61
C LEU A 169 -10.85 2.56 25.47
N PRO A 170 -11.80 3.50 25.54
CA PRO A 170 -13.04 3.29 26.25
C PRO A 170 -13.93 2.26 25.54
N LEU A 171 -14.69 1.49 26.32
CA LEU A 171 -15.73 0.64 25.76
C LEU A 171 -16.92 1.51 25.31
N GLY A 172 -17.32 1.38 24.06
CA GLY A 172 -18.43 2.13 23.48
C GLY A 172 -18.00 3.36 22.65
N ASP A 173 -16.98 4.08 23.12
CA ASP A 173 -16.56 5.37 22.50
C ASP A 173 -15.17 5.27 21.86
N ALA A 174 -14.69 4.06 21.54
CA ALA A 174 -13.34 3.86 21.01
C ALA A 174 -13.06 4.67 19.74
N THR A 175 -14.07 4.83 18.88
CA THR A 175 -13.93 5.59 17.62
C THR A 175 -13.69 7.07 17.86
N GLU A 176 -14.26 7.65 18.91
CA GLU A 176 -14.10 9.07 19.23
C GLU A 176 -12.67 9.42 19.68
N GLN A 177 -11.92 8.41 20.12
CA GLN A 177 -10.51 8.56 20.53
C GLN A 177 -9.54 8.40 19.36
N LEU A 178 -10.03 8.08 18.16
CA LEU A 178 -9.20 7.98 16.96
C LEU A 178 -9.11 9.34 16.25
N ILE A 179 -8.00 9.54 15.54
CA ILE A 179 -7.84 10.66 14.61
C ILE A 179 -9.00 10.63 13.61
N ASP A 180 -9.60 11.79 13.34
CA ASP A 180 -10.76 11.89 12.46
C ASP A 180 -10.39 11.40 11.04
N GLY A 181 -11.28 10.59 10.44
CA GLY A 181 -11.06 9.98 9.12
C GLY A 181 -10.38 8.61 9.16
N VAL A 182 -9.96 8.11 10.32
CA VAL A 182 -9.52 6.72 10.47
C VAL A 182 -10.73 5.79 10.37
N GLU A 183 -10.61 4.78 9.51
CA GLU A 183 -11.61 3.74 9.32
C GLU A 183 -11.18 2.43 9.99
N TYR A 184 -12.10 1.46 10.10
CA TYR A 184 -11.79 0.14 10.64
C TYR A 184 -11.70 -0.93 9.55
N VAL A 185 -10.79 -1.89 9.78
CA VAL A 185 -10.85 -3.22 9.14
C VAL A 185 -11.08 -4.29 10.20
N THR A 186 -11.76 -5.37 9.83
CA THR A 186 -12.10 -6.45 10.78
C THR A 186 -10.87 -7.13 11.37
N ALA A 187 -9.86 -7.40 10.53
CA ALA A 187 -8.57 -7.95 10.93
C ALA A 187 -7.46 -7.44 10.00
N GLY A 188 -6.35 -6.94 10.58
CA GLY A 188 -5.26 -6.34 9.81
C GLY A 188 -4.63 -7.30 8.79
N PHE A 189 -4.25 -8.52 9.23
CA PHE A 189 -3.65 -9.52 8.34
C PHE A 189 -4.60 -9.99 7.23
N THR A 190 -5.89 -10.15 7.52
CA THR A 190 -6.88 -10.50 6.49
C THR A 190 -7.00 -9.39 5.47
N ALA A 191 -7.07 -8.14 5.92
CA ALA A 191 -7.16 -6.99 5.02
C ALA A 191 -5.91 -6.85 4.13
N LEU A 192 -4.71 -7.13 4.65
CA LEU A 192 -3.48 -7.16 3.85
C LEU A 192 -3.54 -8.26 2.79
N ALA A 193 -3.92 -9.49 3.18
CA ALA A 193 -4.05 -10.62 2.26
C ALA A 193 -5.10 -10.35 1.17
N ASP A 194 -6.24 -9.75 1.53
CA ASP A 194 -7.29 -9.36 0.58
C ASP A 194 -6.77 -8.32 -0.42
N LYS A 195 -6.01 -7.33 0.06
CA LYS A 195 -5.39 -6.31 -0.81
C LYS A 195 -4.38 -6.94 -1.77
N GLU A 196 -3.52 -7.84 -1.30
CA GLU A 196 -2.57 -8.56 -2.15
C GLU A 196 -3.27 -9.37 -3.25
N GLN A 197 -4.37 -10.07 -2.91
CA GLN A 197 -5.19 -10.78 -3.90
C GLN A 197 -5.85 -9.85 -4.93
N LEU A 198 -6.13 -8.61 -4.56
CA LEU A 198 -6.63 -7.58 -5.45
C LEU A 198 -5.53 -6.88 -6.28
N GLY A 199 -4.29 -7.34 -6.17
CA GLY A 199 -3.15 -6.83 -6.95
C GLY A 199 -2.44 -5.63 -6.32
N TRP A 200 -2.72 -5.29 -5.06
CA TRP A 200 -1.97 -4.29 -4.32
C TRP A 200 -0.58 -4.80 -3.95
N SER A 201 0.39 -3.92 -3.97
CA SER A 201 1.71 -4.20 -3.38
C SER A 201 1.63 -4.01 -1.87
N VAL A 202 1.93 -5.06 -1.10
CA VAL A 202 2.01 -4.98 0.36
C VAL A 202 3.44 -4.68 0.77
N VAL A 203 3.63 -3.64 1.58
CA VAL A 203 4.93 -3.19 2.09
C VAL A 203 4.89 -3.16 3.61
N THR A 204 5.89 -3.78 4.24
CA THR A 204 6.09 -3.77 5.70
C THR A 204 7.36 -2.98 6.01
N PRO A 205 7.25 -1.74 6.54
CA PRO A 205 8.38 -0.89 6.91
C PRO A 205 9.19 -1.39 8.10
#